data_2c0ab7a8d58f5cd76eef0553599202b1
#
_entry.id   2c0ab7a8d58f5cd76eef0553599202b1
#
_cell.length_a   1.000
_cell.length_b   1.000
_cell.length_c   1.000
_cell.angle_alpha   90.00
_cell.angle_beta   90.00
_cell.angle_gamma   90.00
#
_symmetry.space_group_name_H-M   'P 1'
#
loop_
_entity.id
_entity.type
_entity.pdbx_description
1 polymer ?
#
loop_
_entity_poly.entity_id
_entity_poly.type
_entity_poly.pdbx_seq_one_letter_code
_entity_poly.pdbx_strand_id
1 'polypeptide(L)'
;FLHFFDGFRTSHEIQKIEVWDYKDLADMLDWDAVDAFRRRSLNPEHPVTRGTAQNDDTFFQASEAGNKYYDELPAVVVDYMNQVNAKIGTDYKPFNYYGAPDAERVIVAMGSVCECAEEVVDYLNAAGDKVGLVKVHLYRPFVAEYLTDVLPETVKTISVLDRTREPGSIGEPLYLDVLAALS
;
A
#
# COMPACT_ATOMS: atom_id res chain seq x y z
N PHE A 1 -0.56 -4.87 -10.27
CA PHE A 1 -0.94 -3.94 -9.16
C PHE A 1 -2.41 -3.58 -9.27
N LEU A 2 -3.09 -3.48 -8.15
CA LEU A 2 -4.42 -2.90 -8.03
C LEU A 2 -4.29 -1.57 -7.26
N HIS A 3 -4.35 -0.46 -7.98
CA HIS A 3 -4.41 0.88 -7.40
C HIS A 3 -5.85 1.22 -7.08
N PHE A 4 -6.12 1.68 -5.86
CA PHE A 4 -7.45 2.10 -5.43
C PHE A 4 -7.39 3.41 -4.65
N PHE A 5 -8.47 4.15 -4.67
CA PHE A 5 -8.63 5.45 -4.02
C PHE A 5 -10.10 5.69 -3.68
N ASP A 6 -10.36 6.68 -2.83
CA ASP A 6 -11.71 7.04 -2.44
C ASP A 6 -12.53 7.55 -3.65
N GLY A 7 -13.71 7.01 -3.84
CA GLY A 7 -14.65 7.49 -4.81
C GLY A 7 -15.30 8.82 -4.40
N PHE A 8 -16.10 9.37 -5.28
CA PHE A 8 -16.88 10.60 -5.15
C PHE A 8 -16.01 11.86 -4.93
N ARG A 9 -15.53 12.15 -3.73
CA ARG A 9 -14.72 13.35 -3.48
C ARG A 9 -13.42 13.33 -4.30
N THR A 10 -12.55 12.39 -4.06
CA THR A 10 -11.27 12.27 -4.76
C THR A 10 -11.41 12.19 -6.27
N SER A 11 -12.45 11.52 -6.77
CA SER A 11 -12.71 11.38 -8.21
C SER A 11 -13.39 12.59 -8.86
N HIS A 12 -13.94 13.53 -8.10
CA HIS A 12 -14.69 14.70 -8.59
C HIS A 12 -14.05 16.04 -8.23
N GLU A 13 -13.08 16.06 -7.33
CA GLU A 13 -12.35 17.29 -7.00
C GLU A 13 -11.39 17.67 -8.13
N ILE A 14 -11.38 18.96 -8.47
CA ILE A 14 -10.44 19.50 -9.46
C ILE A 14 -9.15 19.86 -8.75
N GLN A 15 -8.06 19.20 -9.15
CA GLN A 15 -6.74 19.46 -8.58
C GLN A 15 -5.73 19.75 -9.70
N LYS A 16 -4.76 20.60 -9.38
CA LYS A 16 -3.60 20.82 -10.25
C LYS A 16 -2.60 19.70 -10.01
N ILE A 17 -2.21 19.02 -11.09
CA ILE A 17 -1.20 17.95 -11.06
C ILE A 17 -0.06 18.26 -12.03
N GLU A 18 1.11 17.70 -11.76
CA GLU A 18 2.20 17.59 -12.72
C GLU A 18 2.11 16.23 -13.41
N VAL A 19 2.19 16.26 -14.73
CA VAL A 19 2.13 15.04 -15.56
C VAL A 19 3.54 14.73 -16.06
N TRP A 20 3.98 13.50 -15.89
CA TRP A 20 5.27 13.06 -16.39
C TRP A 20 5.24 12.79 -17.89
N ASP A 21 6.35 13.06 -18.56
CA ASP A 21 6.53 12.68 -19.95
C ASP A 21 6.66 11.16 -20.09
N TYR A 22 6.25 10.64 -21.26
CA TYR A 22 6.43 9.22 -21.56
C TYR A 22 7.88 8.76 -21.49
N LYS A 23 8.84 9.64 -21.77
CA LYS A 23 10.26 9.34 -21.61
C LYS A 23 10.61 9.03 -20.17
N ASP A 24 10.09 9.83 -19.22
CA ASP A 24 10.32 9.62 -17.80
C ASP A 24 9.78 8.27 -17.33
N LEU A 25 8.60 7.90 -17.82
CA LEU A 25 8.00 6.60 -17.52
C LEU A 25 8.78 5.45 -18.14
N ALA A 26 9.26 5.64 -19.37
CA ALA A 26 10.05 4.62 -20.08
C ALA A 26 11.40 4.35 -19.40
N ASP A 27 12.02 5.37 -18.83
CA ASP A 27 13.30 5.25 -18.12
C ASP A 27 13.16 4.45 -16.79
N MET A 28 11.95 4.36 -16.24
CA MET A 28 11.65 3.60 -15.02
C MET A 28 11.15 2.17 -15.28
N LEU A 29 10.88 1.80 -16.54
CA LEU A 29 10.35 0.48 -16.88
C LEU A 29 11.47 -0.57 -16.96
N ASP A 30 11.22 -1.74 -16.38
CA ASP A 30 11.96 -2.95 -16.68
C ASP A 30 11.53 -3.50 -18.04
N TRP A 31 12.26 -3.10 -19.09
CA TRP A 31 11.98 -3.50 -20.46
C TRP A 31 12.16 -4.99 -20.71
N ASP A 32 13.07 -5.65 -19.99
CA ASP A 32 13.26 -7.10 -20.09
C ASP A 32 12.03 -7.84 -19.57
N ALA A 33 11.44 -7.37 -18.48
CA ALA A 33 10.19 -7.89 -17.94
C ALA A 33 9.01 -7.64 -18.88
N VAL A 34 8.93 -6.45 -19.49
CA VAL A 34 7.91 -6.12 -20.51
C VAL A 34 8.01 -7.05 -21.72
N ASP A 35 9.21 -7.26 -22.24
CA ASP A 35 9.43 -8.15 -23.39
C ASP A 35 9.19 -9.62 -23.04
N ALA A 36 9.56 -10.06 -21.85
CA ALA A 36 9.24 -11.39 -21.35
C ALA A 36 7.72 -11.59 -21.25
N PHE A 37 6.98 -10.59 -20.77
CA PHE A 37 5.53 -10.62 -20.73
C PHE A 37 4.92 -10.72 -22.15
N ARG A 38 5.39 -9.89 -23.08
CA ARG A 38 4.93 -9.91 -24.48
C ARG A 38 5.18 -11.25 -25.16
N ARG A 39 6.34 -11.87 -24.92
CA ARG A 39 6.65 -13.22 -25.46
C ARG A 39 5.71 -14.32 -24.95
N ARG A 40 5.11 -14.13 -23.78
CA ARG A 40 4.12 -15.05 -23.21
C ARG A 40 2.68 -14.76 -23.63
N SER A 41 2.43 -13.74 -24.43
CA SER A 41 1.09 -13.43 -24.92
C SER A 41 0.56 -14.53 -25.84
N LEU A 42 -0.77 -14.58 -25.97
CA LEU A 42 -1.42 -15.54 -26.88
C LEU A 42 -0.93 -15.30 -28.33
N ASN A 43 -0.39 -16.35 -28.93
CA ASN A 43 0.15 -16.30 -30.26
C ASN A 43 -0.27 -17.59 -31.02
N PRO A 44 -0.91 -17.51 -32.19
CA PRO A 44 -1.29 -18.67 -32.98
C PRO A 44 -0.12 -19.58 -33.35
N GLU A 45 1.09 -19.03 -33.55
CA GLU A 45 2.30 -19.80 -33.86
C GLU A 45 2.84 -20.57 -32.62
N HIS A 46 2.46 -20.14 -31.44
CA HIS A 46 2.83 -20.77 -30.14
C HIS A 46 1.61 -20.83 -29.23
N PRO A 47 0.64 -21.70 -29.55
CA PRO A 47 -0.61 -21.75 -28.79
C PRO A 47 -0.40 -22.27 -27.39
N VAL A 48 -1.01 -21.61 -26.41
CA VAL A 48 -1.04 -22.03 -25.00
C VAL A 48 -2.45 -21.95 -24.46
N THR A 49 -2.80 -22.85 -23.55
CA THR A 49 -4.07 -22.79 -22.84
C THR A 49 -3.91 -21.97 -21.56
N ARG A 50 -4.85 -21.06 -21.32
CA ARG A 50 -4.93 -20.24 -20.10
C ARG A 50 -6.38 -20.18 -19.62
N GLY A 51 -6.54 -19.94 -18.31
CA GLY A 51 -7.87 -19.75 -17.70
C GLY A 51 -8.69 -21.04 -17.61
N THR A 52 -8.06 -22.18 -17.51
CA THR A 52 -8.72 -23.47 -17.28
C THR A 52 -9.23 -23.56 -15.84
N ALA A 53 -10.29 -24.35 -15.62
CA ALA A 53 -10.74 -24.70 -14.28
C ALA A 53 -9.66 -25.54 -13.58
N GLN A 54 -9.46 -25.28 -12.30
CA GLN A 54 -8.56 -26.02 -11.43
C GLN A 54 -9.40 -26.74 -10.36
N ASN A 55 -9.20 -28.04 -10.23
CA ASN A 55 -9.79 -28.84 -9.18
C ASN A 55 -8.93 -28.75 -7.90
N ASP A 56 -9.41 -29.32 -6.83
CA ASP A 56 -8.79 -29.28 -5.49
C ASP A 56 -7.34 -29.77 -5.50
N ASP A 57 -7.03 -30.76 -6.34
CA ASP A 57 -5.70 -31.36 -6.49
C ASP A 57 -4.67 -30.43 -7.14
N THR A 58 -5.10 -29.49 -7.98
CA THR A 58 -4.22 -28.57 -8.70
C THR A 58 -4.28 -27.14 -8.19
N PHE A 59 -5.43 -26.69 -7.68
CA PHE A 59 -5.63 -25.32 -7.22
C PHE A 59 -4.72 -24.96 -6.04
N PHE A 60 -4.61 -25.84 -5.05
CA PHE A 60 -3.74 -25.61 -3.89
C PHE A 60 -2.27 -25.44 -4.31
N GLN A 61 -1.78 -26.36 -5.16
CA GLN A 61 -0.41 -26.31 -5.67
C GLN A 61 -0.14 -25.03 -6.48
N ALA A 62 -1.09 -24.61 -7.32
CA ALA A 62 -0.97 -23.38 -8.09
C ALA A 62 -0.97 -22.14 -7.19
N SER A 63 -1.78 -22.13 -6.13
CA SER A 63 -1.82 -21.06 -5.14
C SER A 63 -0.50 -20.94 -4.38
N GLU A 64 0.04 -22.06 -3.89
CA GLU A 64 1.33 -22.12 -3.19
C GLU A 64 2.49 -21.67 -4.10
N ALA A 65 2.48 -22.07 -5.38
CA ALA A 65 3.49 -21.61 -6.34
C ALA A 65 3.48 -20.10 -6.57
N GLY A 66 2.39 -19.44 -6.24
CA GLY A 66 2.24 -17.98 -6.30
C GLY A 66 2.93 -17.22 -5.16
N ASN A 67 3.16 -17.86 -4.01
CA ASN A 67 3.65 -17.20 -2.79
C ASN A 67 4.96 -16.45 -3.02
N LYS A 68 5.90 -17.02 -3.75
CA LYS A 68 7.19 -16.36 -4.07
C LYS A 68 7.04 -14.96 -4.70
N TYR A 69 5.98 -14.74 -5.48
CA TYR A 69 5.74 -13.43 -6.09
C TYR A 69 5.22 -12.43 -5.08
N TYR A 70 4.43 -12.89 -4.11
CA TYR A 70 3.95 -12.04 -3.02
C TYR A 70 5.08 -11.71 -2.03
N ASP A 71 6.01 -12.64 -1.81
CA ASP A 71 7.17 -12.45 -0.93
C ASP A 71 8.17 -11.43 -1.54
N GLU A 72 8.37 -11.46 -2.85
CA GLU A 72 9.28 -10.55 -3.56
C GLU A 72 8.67 -9.15 -3.80
N LEU A 73 7.34 -9.05 -3.90
CA LEU A 73 6.63 -7.83 -4.31
C LEU A 73 6.88 -6.62 -3.42
N PRO A 74 6.93 -6.71 -2.07
CA PRO A 74 7.19 -5.56 -1.21
C PRO A 74 8.52 -4.84 -1.53
N ALA A 75 9.58 -5.60 -1.78
CA ALA A 75 10.87 -5.04 -2.14
C ALA A 75 10.84 -4.30 -3.50
N VAL A 76 10.13 -4.85 -4.47
CA VAL A 76 9.91 -4.20 -5.77
C VAL A 76 9.14 -2.88 -5.60
N VAL A 77 8.11 -2.86 -4.75
CA VAL A 77 7.35 -1.64 -4.46
C VAL A 77 8.22 -0.57 -3.81
N VAL A 78 9.04 -0.96 -2.83
CA VAL A 78 9.97 -0.03 -2.15
C VAL A 78 10.96 0.56 -3.14
N ASP A 79 11.51 -0.25 -4.04
CA ASP A 79 12.45 0.23 -5.07
C ASP A 79 11.79 1.28 -5.98
N TYR A 80 10.59 1.01 -6.48
CA TYR A 80 9.86 1.99 -7.30
C TYR A 80 9.45 3.24 -6.52
N MET A 81 9.04 3.12 -5.25
CA MET A 81 8.80 4.29 -4.39
C MET A 81 10.06 5.14 -4.26
N ASN A 82 11.23 4.54 -4.08
CA ASN A 82 12.51 5.24 -4.01
C ASN A 82 12.85 5.96 -5.33
N GLN A 83 12.61 5.33 -6.47
CA GLN A 83 12.80 5.96 -7.78
C GLN A 83 11.87 7.17 -7.96
N VAL A 84 10.60 7.05 -7.58
CA VAL A 84 9.64 8.17 -7.60
C VAL A 84 10.09 9.28 -6.68
N ASN A 85 10.45 8.95 -5.43
CA ASN A 85 10.93 9.93 -4.45
C ASN A 85 12.15 10.71 -4.95
N ALA A 86 13.11 10.01 -5.56
CA ALA A 86 14.29 10.65 -6.14
C ALA A 86 13.95 11.58 -7.31
N LYS A 87 12.91 11.26 -8.08
CA LYS A 87 12.52 12.02 -9.26
C LYS A 87 11.74 13.30 -8.93
N ILE A 88 10.85 13.24 -7.96
CA ILE A 88 9.92 14.36 -7.66
C ILE A 88 10.06 14.93 -6.24
N GLY A 89 11.02 14.43 -5.45
CA GLY A 89 11.31 14.98 -4.11
C GLY A 89 10.25 14.63 -3.06
N THR A 90 9.60 13.47 -3.19
CA THR A 90 8.65 12.94 -2.20
C THR A 90 9.31 11.97 -1.23
N ASP A 91 8.56 11.45 -0.23
CA ASP A 91 9.04 10.46 0.74
C ASP A 91 8.03 9.30 0.86
N TYR A 92 7.60 8.74 -0.26
CA TYR A 92 6.70 7.58 -0.24
C TYR A 92 7.39 6.33 0.28
N LYS A 93 6.73 5.67 1.22
CA LYS A 93 7.09 4.37 1.82
C LYS A 93 5.84 3.51 1.92
N PRO A 94 5.97 2.19 2.11
CA PRO A 94 4.81 1.33 2.38
C PRO A 94 3.94 1.83 3.53
N PHE A 95 4.58 2.33 4.58
CA PHE A 95 3.96 3.05 5.69
C PHE A 95 4.75 4.33 5.96
N ASN A 96 4.07 5.47 6.01
CA ASN A 96 4.68 6.73 6.42
C ASN A 96 4.14 7.14 7.80
N TYR A 97 5.04 7.50 8.69
CA TYR A 97 4.69 8.11 9.96
C TYR A 97 4.66 9.62 9.86
N TYR A 98 3.69 10.24 10.54
CA TYR A 98 3.55 11.69 10.67
C TYR A 98 3.15 12.07 12.09
N GLY A 99 3.78 13.07 12.70
CA GLY A 99 3.42 13.60 14.02
C GLY A 99 4.55 13.58 15.03
N ALA A 100 4.21 13.57 16.32
CA ALA A 100 5.17 13.63 17.41
C ALA A 100 6.09 12.38 17.44
N PRO A 101 7.43 12.53 17.50
CA PRO A 101 8.34 11.39 17.53
C PRO A 101 8.20 10.54 18.81
N ASP A 102 7.58 11.10 19.84
CA ASP A 102 7.27 10.44 21.11
C ASP A 102 5.76 10.29 21.32
N ALA A 103 5.01 10.08 20.25
CA ALA A 103 3.57 9.92 20.32
C ALA A 103 3.17 8.74 21.22
N GLU A 104 2.17 8.96 22.05
CA GLU A 104 1.54 7.94 22.89
C GLU A 104 0.26 7.37 22.28
N ARG A 105 -0.34 8.10 21.34
CA ARG A 105 -1.55 7.73 20.63
C ARG A 105 -1.32 7.88 19.14
N VAL A 106 -1.58 6.85 18.38
CA VAL A 106 -1.38 6.83 16.93
C VAL A 106 -2.65 6.38 16.22
N ILE A 107 -2.98 7.07 15.14
CA ILE A 107 -4.02 6.64 14.19
C ILE A 107 -3.33 5.91 13.04
N VAL A 108 -3.89 4.78 12.61
CA VAL A 108 -3.51 4.10 11.36
C VAL A 108 -4.66 4.26 10.37
N ALA A 109 -4.37 4.79 9.20
CA ALA A 109 -5.37 5.07 8.18
C ALA A 109 -4.80 4.96 6.76
N MET A 110 -5.67 4.88 5.77
CA MET A 110 -5.32 4.94 4.35
C MET A 110 -6.31 5.79 3.56
N GLY A 111 -5.85 6.34 2.43
CA GLY A 111 -6.67 7.14 1.53
C GLY A 111 -6.80 8.60 1.96
N SER A 112 -7.81 9.28 1.45
CA SER A 112 -7.97 10.75 1.53
C SER A 112 -8.16 11.29 2.95
N VAL A 113 -8.52 10.45 3.92
CA VAL A 113 -8.63 10.86 5.33
C VAL A 113 -7.28 11.26 5.93
N CYS A 114 -6.18 10.76 5.36
CA CYS A 114 -4.84 11.01 5.90
C CYS A 114 -4.46 12.49 5.86
N GLU A 115 -4.79 13.22 4.80
CA GLU A 115 -4.51 14.65 4.68
C GLU A 115 -5.24 15.47 5.77
N CYS A 116 -6.51 15.16 5.99
CA CYS A 116 -7.27 15.79 7.09
C CYS A 116 -6.72 15.39 8.46
N ALA A 117 -6.26 14.14 8.61
CA ALA A 117 -5.69 13.66 9.88
C ALA A 117 -4.35 14.35 10.20
N GLU A 118 -3.53 14.69 9.20
CA GLU A 118 -2.30 15.47 9.41
C GLU A 118 -2.58 16.83 10.03
N GLU A 119 -3.56 17.56 9.51
CA GLU A 119 -3.98 18.86 10.06
C GLU A 119 -4.43 18.74 11.53
N VAL A 120 -5.16 17.66 11.86
CA VAL A 120 -5.61 17.41 13.24
C VAL A 120 -4.43 17.04 14.13
N VAL A 121 -3.49 16.23 13.65
CA VAL A 121 -2.27 15.85 14.37
C VAL A 121 -1.45 17.10 14.70
N ASP A 122 -1.27 18.00 13.73
CA ASP A 122 -0.55 19.27 13.93
C ASP A 122 -1.24 20.14 14.99
N TYR A 123 -2.56 20.28 14.89
CA TYR A 123 -3.34 21.06 15.86
C TYR A 123 -3.21 20.51 17.29
N LEU A 124 -3.34 19.20 17.45
CA LEU A 124 -3.25 18.56 18.77
C LEU A 124 -1.83 18.62 19.34
N ASN A 125 -0.81 18.38 18.54
CA ASN A 125 0.58 18.47 18.95
C ASN A 125 0.98 19.90 19.33
N ALA A 126 0.46 20.90 18.62
CA ALA A 126 0.64 22.32 19.01
C ALA A 126 -0.02 22.66 20.36
N ALA A 127 -1.08 21.93 20.73
CA ALA A 127 -1.72 22.05 22.06
C ALA A 127 -1.00 21.26 23.16
N GLY A 128 0.04 20.50 22.84
CA GLY A 128 0.85 19.71 23.77
C GLY A 128 0.45 18.24 23.88
N ASP A 129 -0.47 17.78 23.06
CA ASP A 129 -0.76 16.35 22.94
C ASP A 129 0.40 15.63 22.22
N LYS A 130 0.51 14.32 22.45
CA LYS A 130 1.52 13.45 21.82
C LYS A 130 0.81 12.45 20.92
N VAL A 131 0.51 12.89 19.71
CA VAL A 131 -0.27 12.11 18.74
C VAL A 131 0.48 11.95 17.43
N GLY A 132 0.18 10.86 16.73
CA GLY A 132 0.75 10.55 15.45
C GLY A 132 -0.24 9.86 14.51
N LEU A 133 0.15 9.77 13.26
CA LEU A 133 -0.57 9.12 12.18
C LEU A 133 0.38 8.19 11.43
N VAL A 134 -0.06 6.97 11.16
CA VAL A 134 0.56 6.09 10.17
C VAL A 134 -0.32 6.06 8.93
N LYS A 135 0.25 6.46 7.80
CA LYS A 135 -0.38 6.42 6.47
C LYS A 135 -0.01 5.13 5.77
N VAL A 136 -0.99 4.32 5.38
CA VAL A 136 -0.77 3.05 4.69
C VAL A 136 -0.82 3.28 3.19
N HIS A 137 0.30 3.06 2.49
CA HIS A 137 0.39 3.15 1.03
C HIS A 137 0.43 1.77 0.36
N LEU A 138 1.09 0.78 0.98
CA LEU A 138 1.06 -0.60 0.52
C LEU A 138 0.18 -1.44 1.46
N TYR A 139 -1.07 -1.67 1.06
CA TYR A 139 -2.00 -2.45 1.85
C TYR A 139 -1.83 -3.97 1.66
N ARG A 140 -1.51 -4.42 0.45
CA ARG A 140 -1.28 -5.83 0.11
C ARG A 140 -0.09 -5.98 -0.85
N PRO A 141 0.88 -6.86 -0.56
CA PRO A 141 1.01 -7.66 0.67
C PRO A 141 1.21 -6.79 1.90
N PHE A 142 0.61 -7.16 3.04
CA PHE A 142 0.81 -6.46 4.30
C PHE A 142 2.09 -6.98 4.97
N VAL A 143 3.06 -6.12 5.18
CA VAL A 143 4.35 -6.47 5.80
C VAL A 143 4.37 -5.89 7.21
N ALA A 144 4.31 -6.76 8.22
CA ALA A 144 4.21 -6.38 9.63
C ALA A 144 5.40 -5.52 10.08
N GLU A 145 6.60 -5.89 9.66
CA GLU A 145 7.84 -5.19 9.99
C GLU A 145 7.83 -3.74 9.50
N TYR A 146 7.28 -3.48 8.31
CA TYR A 146 7.19 -2.11 7.80
C TYR A 146 6.24 -1.22 8.60
N LEU A 147 5.22 -1.82 9.24
CA LEU A 147 4.35 -1.09 10.17
C LEU A 147 5.06 -0.85 11.50
N THR A 148 5.67 -1.89 12.08
CA THR A 148 6.30 -1.78 13.41
C THR A 148 7.50 -0.85 13.41
N ASP A 149 8.27 -0.84 12.34
CA ASP A 149 9.47 0.00 12.18
C ASP A 149 9.17 1.52 12.18
N VAL A 150 7.95 1.91 11.81
CA VAL A 150 7.57 3.34 11.78
C VAL A 150 6.88 3.79 13.07
N LEU A 151 6.47 2.88 13.94
CA LEU A 151 5.78 3.23 15.19
C LEU A 151 6.78 3.74 16.25
N PRO A 152 6.50 4.88 16.90
CA PRO A 152 7.27 5.29 18.07
C PRO A 152 7.21 4.26 19.21
N GLU A 153 8.32 4.03 19.89
CA GLU A 153 8.38 3.10 21.05
C GLU A 153 7.46 3.53 22.22
N THR A 154 7.07 4.79 22.25
CA THR A 154 6.21 5.38 23.28
C THR A 154 4.72 5.11 23.10
N VAL A 155 4.32 4.48 21.99
CA VAL A 155 2.91 4.25 21.65
C VAL A 155 2.23 3.36 22.68
N LYS A 156 1.11 3.83 23.22
CA LYS A 156 0.26 3.12 24.19
C LYS A 156 -1.08 2.71 23.60
N THR A 157 -1.54 3.48 22.60
CA THR A 157 -2.85 3.27 21.99
C THR A 157 -2.76 3.47 20.47
N ILE A 158 -3.29 2.53 19.74
CA ILE A 158 -3.44 2.61 18.29
C ILE A 158 -4.93 2.54 17.95
N SER A 159 -5.39 3.52 17.18
CA SER A 159 -6.74 3.55 16.61
C SER A 159 -6.66 3.32 15.11
N VAL A 160 -7.35 2.32 14.61
CA VAL A 160 -7.36 2.01 13.18
C VAL A 160 -8.65 2.54 12.56
N LEU A 161 -8.53 3.33 11.51
CA LEU A 161 -9.65 3.86 10.75
C LEU A 161 -9.83 3.07 9.45
N ASP A 162 -10.90 2.30 9.41
CA ASP A 162 -11.38 1.64 8.19
C ASP A 162 -12.55 2.42 7.61
N ARG A 163 -12.57 2.56 6.29
CA ARG A 163 -13.72 3.15 5.59
C ARG A 163 -14.74 2.10 5.15
N THR A 164 -14.39 0.86 5.24
CA THR A 164 -15.27 -0.28 4.97
C THR A 164 -15.97 -0.74 6.23
N ARG A 165 -17.07 -1.45 6.07
CA ARG A 165 -17.74 -2.16 7.14
C ARG A 165 -18.12 -3.55 6.67
N GLU A 166 -17.72 -4.54 7.43
CA GLU A 166 -18.06 -5.94 7.20
C GLU A 166 -19.06 -6.42 8.27
N PRO A 167 -20.37 -6.47 7.96
CA PRO A 167 -21.38 -6.88 8.94
C PRO A 167 -21.12 -8.27 9.48
N GLY A 168 -21.08 -8.41 10.81
CA GLY A 168 -20.84 -9.68 11.47
C GLY A 168 -19.38 -10.05 11.70
N SER A 169 -18.43 -9.27 11.18
CA SER A 169 -17.02 -9.42 11.49
C SER A 169 -16.69 -8.89 12.88
N ILE A 170 -15.63 -9.42 13.52
CA ILE A 170 -15.10 -8.95 14.80
C ILE A 170 -14.26 -7.67 14.64
N GLY A 171 -13.91 -7.31 13.41
CA GLY A 171 -13.14 -6.11 13.05
C GLY A 171 -13.10 -5.93 11.56
N GLU A 172 -12.74 -4.74 11.13
CA GLU A 172 -12.60 -4.41 9.72
C GLU A 172 -11.23 -4.85 9.18
N PRO A 173 -11.03 -4.95 7.87
CA PRO A 173 -9.82 -5.56 7.30
C PRO A 173 -8.52 -4.92 7.76
N LEU A 174 -8.37 -3.60 7.70
CA LEU A 174 -7.13 -2.94 8.13
C LEU A 174 -6.90 -3.12 9.64
N TYR A 175 -7.96 -3.02 10.44
CA TYR A 175 -7.87 -3.25 11.88
C TYR A 175 -7.35 -4.66 12.20
N LEU A 176 -7.87 -5.68 11.51
CA LEU A 176 -7.45 -7.07 11.72
C LEU A 176 -5.99 -7.30 11.30
N ASP A 177 -5.53 -6.68 10.21
CA ASP A 177 -4.13 -6.76 9.79
C ASP A 177 -3.19 -6.08 10.79
N VAL A 178 -3.54 -4.88 11.25
CA VAL A 178 -2.77 -4.18 12.28
C VAL A 178 -2.72 -4.96 13.59
N LEU A 179 -3.85 -5.53 14.01
CA LEU A 179 -3.91 -6.36 15.21
C LEU A 179 -3.01 -7.59 15.08
N ALA A 180 -3.05 -8.28 13.92
CA ALA A 180 -2.21 -9.43 13.66
C ALA A 180 -0.71 -9.07 13.62
N ALA A 181 -0.37 -7.91 13.07
CA ALA A 181 1.02 -7.44 13.00
C ALA A 181 1.62 -7.06 14.35
N LEU A 182 0.78 -6.72 15.34
CA LEU A 182 1.19 -6.31 16.69
C LEU A 182 1.08 -7.43 17.73
N SER A 183 0.61 -8.62 17.33
CA SER A 183 0.48 -9.81 18.18
C SER A 183 1.76 -10.62 18.20
#